data_665a68135aa0ab8a1e1d959fd98a76c6
#
_entry.id   665a68135aa0ab8a1e1d959fd98a76c6
#
_cell.length_a   1.000
_cell.length_b   1.000
_cell.length_c   1.000
_cell.angle_alpha   90.00
_cell.angle_beta   90.00
_cell.angle_gamma   90.00
#
_symmetry.space_group_name_H-M   'P 1'
#
loop_
_entity.id
_entity.type
_entity.pdbx_description
1 polymer ?
#
loop_
_entity_poly.entity_id
_entity_poly.type
_entity_poly.pdbx_seq_one_letter_code
_entity_poly.pdbx_strand_id
1 'polypeptide(L)'
;LFAFDFETSPRDKWRNDKSAALDAHKADITGISFSVSEGTAIYVPLKHRSGRNAENQAAIWDYLKLLFESKDVIKVAHNLAFESMFLYARGIVLQKPCYDTIAASQLTLKSKWEFRSLADSGLKTLAPALCKAEMTEFSTVTDGRLFDELNPQDEQTIRYACADSDYTLRLYHVFNQWFDRFLPKHRTIVEEVESPTSVYVGIMKYNGILVDRSAMLKKQAE
;
A
#
# COMPACT_ATOMS: atom_id res chain seq x y z
N LEU A 1 -6.09 -12.50 9.95
CA LEU A 1 -5.46 -11.27 9.45
C LEU A 1 -4.66 -11.57 8.18
N PHE A 2 -4.40 -10.57 7.36
CA PHE A 2 -3.48 -10.65 6.22
C PHE A 2 -2.87 -9.28 5.96
N ALA A 3 -1.63 -9.27 5.44
CA ALA A 3 -1.04 -8.09 4.84
C ALA A 3 -1.21 -8.13 3.32
N PHE A 4 -1.29 -6.96 2.69
CA PHE A 4 -1.44 -6.83 1.23
C PHE A 4 -0.74 -5.57 0.72
N ASP A 5 -0.43 -5.60 -0.58
CA ASP A 5 0.19 -4.49 -1.29
C ASP A 5 -0.25 -4.49 -2.76
N PHE A 6 -0.40 -3.30 -3.35
CA PHE A 6 -0.78 -3.13 -4.74
C PHE A 6 0.38 -2.68 -5.60
N GLU A 7 0.63 -3.42 -6.65
CA GLU A 7 1.42 -2.94 -7.76
C GLU A 7 0.53 -2.20 -8.76
N THR A 8 0.95 -1.00 -9.16
CA THR A 8 0.16 -0.12 -10.01
C THR A 8 0.94 0.35 -11.23
N SER A 9 0.24 0.59 -12.33
CA SER A 9 0.87 1.14 -13.53
C SER A 9 -0.03 2.14 -14.24
N PRO A 10 0.56 3.19 -14.86
CA PRO A 10 -0.19 4.20 -15.57
C PRO A 10 -0.98 3.61 -16.74
N ARG A 11 -2.21 4.10 -16.94
CA ARG A 11 -2.99 3.86 -18.17
C ARG A 11 -2.30 4.48 -19.37
N ASP A 12 -2.63 4.03 -20.57
CA ASP A 12 -1.93 4.43 -21.82
C ASP A 12 -1.76 5.94 -21.99
N LYS A 13 -2.81 6.70 -21.70
CA LYS A 13 -2.79 8.16 -21.79
C LYS A 13 -1.73 8.82 -20.86
N TRP A 14 -1.32 8.15 -19.82
CA TRP A 14 -0.51 8.71 -18.73
C TRP A 14 0.88 8.08 -18.58
N ARG A 15 1.29 7.21 -19.51
CA ARG A 15 2.55 6.46 -19.39
C ARG A 15 3.80 7.33 -19.32
N ASN A 16 3.75 8.54 -19.86
CA ASN A 16 4.86 9.50 -19.79
C ASN A 16 4.87 10.36 -18.51
N ASP A 17 3.86 10.24 -17.65
CA ASP A 17 3.79 10.92 -16.36
C ASP A 17 4.32 9.99 -15.27
N LYS A 18 5.52 10.31 -14.75
CA LYS A 18 6.17 9.48 -13.71
C LYS A 18 5.35 9.34 -12.43
N SER A 19 4.47 10.29 -12.14
CA SER A 19 3.62 10.29 -10.94
C SER A 19 2.29 9.57 -11.15
N ALA A 20 1.92 9.25 -12.40
CA ALA A 20 0.61 8.70 -12.72
C ALA A 20 0.33 7.36 -12.06
N ALA A 21 1.35 6.52 -11.82
CA ALA A 21 1.20 5.24 -11.12
C ALA A 21 0.66 5.42 -9.68
N LEU A 22 0.82 6.59 -9.10
CA LEU A 22 0.39 6.92 -7.74
C LEU A 22 -1.02 7.55 -7.67
N ASP A 23 -1.71 7.64 -8.80
CA ASP A 23 -3.02 8.31 -8.92
C ASP A 23 -4.06 7.33 -9.49
N ALA A 24 -5.04 6.95 -8.69
CA ALA A 24 -6.07 6.00 -9.10
C ALA A 24 -6.98 6.49 -10.24
N HIS A 25 -6.97 7.79 -10.58
CA HIS A 25 -7.60 8.31 -11.79
C HIS A 25 -6.77 8.08 -13.05
N LYS A 26 -5.48 7.84 -12.92
CA LYS A 26 -4.52 7.71 -14.03
C LYS A 26 -3.93 6.31 -14.17
N ALA A 27 -3.98 5.51 -13.13
CA ALA A 27 -3.39 4.18 -13.06
C ALA A 27 -4.43 3.09 -12.86
N ASP A 28 -4.00 1.86 -13.11
CA ASP A 28 -4.73 0.64 -12.79
C ASP A 28 -3.90 -0.20 -11.80
N ILE A 29 -4.56 -1.03 -11.03
CA ILE A 29 -3.91 -2.07 -10.22
C ILE A 29 -3.40 -3.13 -11.18
N THR A 30 -2.08 -3.30 -11.24
CA THR A 30 -1.40 -4.28 -12.09
C THR A 30 -1.45 -5.67 -11.47
N GLY A 31 -1.35 -5.73 -10.14
CA GLY A 31 -1.45 -6.95 -9.37
C GLY A 31 -1.55 -6.67 -7.87
N ILE A 32 -1.80 -7.71 -7.11
CA ILE A 32 -1.96 -7.66 -5.66
C ILE A 32 -1.12 -8.76 -5.03
N SER A 33 -0.34 -8.43 -4.02
CA SER A 33 0.31 -9.42 -3.18
C SER A 33 -0.39 -9.57 -1.83
N PHE A 34 -0.34 -10.78 -1.28
CA PHE A 34 -0.92 -11.11 0.03
C PHE A 34 0.05 -11.95 0.84
N SER A 35 0.15 -11.68 2.14
CA SER A 35 0.86 -12.50 3.11
C SER A 35 -0.01 -12.74 4.34
N VAL A 36 -0.05 -14.00 4.79
CA VAL A 36 -0.78 -14.43 6.01
C VAL A 36 0.15 -15.02 7.05
N SER A 37 1.39 -15.28 6.68
CA SER A 37 2.44 -15.85 7.53
C SER A 37 3.79 -15.35 7.08
N GLU A 38 4.66 -14.99 8.01
CA GLU A 38 6.01 -14.51 7.72
C GLU A 38 6.78 -15.48 6.84
N GLY A 39 7.45 -14.97 5.82
CA GLY A 39 8.21 -15.74 4.84
C GLY A 39 7.35 -16.39 3.76
N THR A 40 6.05 -16.12 3.74
CA THR A 40 5.14 -16.63 2.70
C THR A 40 4.29 -15.50 2.15
N ALA A 41 4.19 -15.45 0.83
CA ALA A 41 3.28 -14.52 0.15
C ALA A 41 2.88 -15.09 -1.20
N ILE A 42 1.76 -14.60 -1.72
CA ILE A 42 1.29 -14.88 -3.07
C ILE A 42 1.14 -13.58 -3.84
N TYR A 43 1.35 -13.65 -5.15
CA TYR A 43 1.08 -12.55 -6.07
C TYR A 43 -0.04 -12.93 -7.04
N VAL A 44 -1.04 -12.08 -7.18
CA VAL A 44 -2.17 -12.23 -8.10
C VAL A 44 -2.01 -11.21 -9.22
N PRO A 45 -1.53 -11.58 -10.41
CA PRO A 45 -1.39 -10.67 -11.54
C PRO A 45 -2.75 -10.38 -12.16
N LEU A 46 -3.07 -9.08 -12.34
CA LEU A 46 -4.38 -8.64 -12.83
C LEU A 46 -4.31 -7.92 -14.18
N LYS A 47 -3.30 -7.08 -14.38
CA LYS A 47 -3.25 -6.21 -15.56
C LYS A 47 -1.83 -6.00 -16.09
N HIS A 48 -1.06 -7.09 -16.19
CA HIS A 48 0.21 -7.07 -16.90
C HIS A 48 0.00 -7.06 -18.40
N ARG A 49 0.90 -6.44 -19.13
CA ARG A 49 0.93 -6.42 -20.60
C ARG A 49 1.66 -7.61 -21.19
N SER A 50 2.53 -8.23 -20.41
CA SER A 50 3.24 -9.45 -20.77
C SER A 50 2.85 -10.60 -19.84
N GLY A 51 3.09 -11.84 -20.27
CA GLY A 51 2.75 -13.03 -19.50
C GLY A 51 1.25 -13.26 -19.36
N ARG A 52 0.86 -14.05 -18.36
CA ARG A 52 -0.53 -14.41 -18.09
C ARG A 52 -1.03 -13.70 -16.83
N ASN A 53 -2.14 -13.00 -16.95
CA ASN A 53 -2.90 -12.49 -15.83
C ASN A 53 -3.84 -13.57 -15.28
N ALA A 54 -4.31 -13.38 -14.04
CA ALA A 54 -5.29 -14.24 -13.43
C ALA A 54 -6.58 -14.30 -14.27
N GLU A 55 -7.11 -15.50 -14.42
CA GLU A 55 -8.39 -15.74 -15.10
C GLU A 55 -9.56 -15.32 -14.19
N ASN A 56 -10.74 -15.14 -14.82
CA ASN A 56 -11.98 -14.80 -14.11
C ASN A 56 -11.85 -13.62 -13.13
N GLN A 57 -11.27 -12.53 -13.58
CA GLN A 57 -11.00 -11.36 -12.74
C GLN A 57 -12.25 -10.78 -12.08
N ALA A 58 -13.44 -10.91 -12.69
CA ALA A 58 -14.69 -10.48 -12.08
C ALA A 58 -14.93 -11.19 -10.74
N ALA A 59 -14.83 -12.52 -10.73
CA ALA A 59 -14.99 -13.30 -9.51
C ALA A 59 -13.91 -12.98 -8.47
N ILE A 60 -12.66 -12.75 -8.92
CA ILE A 60 -11.57 -12.31 -8.02
C ILE A 60 -11.96 -11.00 -7.32
N TRP A 61 -12.42 -10.00 -8.07
CA TRP A 61 -12.82 -8.72 -7.48
C TRP A 61 -14.04 -8.82 -6.57
N ASP A 62 -14.99 -9.72 -6.86
CA ASP A 62 -16.12 -10.00 -5.97
C ASP A 62 -15.64 -10.58 -4.62
N TYR A 63 -14.71 -11.54 -4.65
CA TYR A 63 -14.10 -12.09 -3.43
C TYR A 63 -13.26 -11.03 -2.68
N LEU A 64 -12.46 -10.23 -3.40
CA LEU A 64 -11.67 -9.17 -2.80
C LEU A 64 -12.56 -8.12 -2.13
N LYS A 65 -13.70 -7.78 -2.74
CA LYS A 65 -14.68 -6.89 -2.13
C LYS A 65 -15.17 -7.44 -0.79
N LEU A 66 -15.58 -8.71 -0.74
CA LEU A 66 -16.01 -9.35 0.51
C LEU A 66 -14.88 -9.35 1.54
N LEU A 67 -13.65 -9.61 1.12
CA LEU A 67 -12.48 -9.67 2.00
C LEU A 67 -12.14 -8.29 2.59
N PHE A 68 -12.04 -7.25 1.75
CA PHE A 68 -11.69 -5.89 2.20
C PHE A 68 -12.81 -5.22 2.99
N GLU A 69 -14.08 -5.54 2.71
CA GLU A 69 -15.24 -5.03 3.45
C GLU A 69 -15.60 -5.88 4.69
N SER A 70 -14.91 -7.01 4.91
CA SER A 70 -15.12 -7.85 6.10
C SER A 70 -14.77 -7.11 7.38
N LYS A 71 -15.60 -7.30 8.43
CA LYS A 71 -15.37 -6.77 9.78
C LYS A 71 -14.68 -7.78 10.71
N ASP A 72 -14.42 -8.99 10.20
CA ASP A 72 -13.87 -10.09 11.00
C ASP A 72 -12.37 -10.32 10.76
N VAL A 73 -11.81 -9.69 9.74
CA VAL A 73 -10.42 -9.92 9.31
C VAL A 73 -9.64 -8.62 9.34
N ILE A 74 -8.49 -8.61 10.01
CA ILE A 74 -7.58 -7.45 10.03
C ILE A 74 -6.86 -7.36 8.67
N LYS A 75 -6.96 -6.22 8.00
CA LYS A 75 -6.24 -5.88 6.77
C LYS A 75 -5.08 -4.98 7.12
N VAL A 76 -3.87 -5.44 6.80
CA VAL A 76 -2.62 -4.72 7.09
C VAL A 76 -2.01 -4.21 5.79
N ALA A 77 -1.67 -2.94 5.72
CA ALA A 77 -0.93 -2.38 4.60
C ALA A 77 0.16 -1.41 5.06
N HIS A 78 1.08 -1.13 4.16
CA HIS A 78 2.07 -0.08 4.36
C HIS A 78 1.70 1.13 3.51
N ASN A 79 1.20 2.21 4.12
CA ASN A 79 0.54 3.35 3.47
C ASN A 79 -0.92 3.05 3.04
N LEU A 80 -1.71 2.63 4.01
CA LEU A 80 -3.12 2.23 3.81
C LEU A 80 -3.96 3.27 3.05
N ALA A 81 -3.57 4.56 3.09
CA ALA A 81 -4.22 5.60 2.31
C ALA A 81 -4.07 5.42 0.79
N PHE A 82 -2.92 4.91 0.33
CA PHE A 82 -2.70 4.59 -1.08
C PHE A 82 -3.59 3.43 -1.51
N GLU A 83 -3.57 2.34 -0.76
CA GLU A 83 -4.36 1.16 -1.04
C GLU A 83 -5.87 1.47 -1.05
N SER A 84 -6.32 2.25 -0.06
CA SER A 84 -7.72 2.64 0.06
C SER A 84 -8.20 3.52 -1.09
N MET A 85 -7.34 4.37 -1.64
CA MET A 85 -7.65 5.18 -2.81
C MET A 85 -7.94 4.31 -4.04
N PHE A 86 -7.12 3.29 -4.27
CA PHE A 86 -7.31 2.37 -5.39
C PHE A 86 -8.50 1.42 -5.20
N LEU A 87 -8.75 0.96 -3.97
CA LEU A 87 -9.94 0.18 -3.64
C LEU A 87 -11.21 1.00 -3.86
N TYR A 88 -11.22 2.26 -3.40
CA TYR A 88 -12.36 3.17 -3.55
C TYR A 88 -12.67 3.45 -5.02
N ALA A 89 -11.66 3.62 -5.87
CA ALA A 89 -11.81 3.73 -7.32
C ALA A 89 -12.54 2.54 -7.96
N ARG A 90 -12.54 1.37 -7.29
CA ARG A 90 -13.24 0.15 -7.70
C ARG A 90 -14.58 -0.07 -6.98
N GLY A 91 -15.05 0.92 -6.21
CA GLY A 91 -16.28 0.81 -5.43
C GLY A 91 -16.15 -0.11 -4.21
N ILE A 92 -14.94 -0.30 -3.69
CA ILE A 92 -14.65 -1.08 -2.49
C ILE A 92 -14.23 -0.11 -1.38
N VAL A 93 -14.93 -0.15 -0.24
CA VAL A 93 -14.58 0.65 0.94
C VAL A 93 -13.97 -0.26 1.99
N LEU A 94 -12.67 -0.12 2.21
CA LEU A 94 -11.97 -0.92 3.20
C LEU A 94 -12.55 -0.67 4.59
N GLN A 95 -13.03 -1.74 5.24
CA GLN A 95 -13.67 -1.66 6.56
C GLN A 95 -12.69 -1.99 7.68
N LYS A 96 -12.99 -1.48 8.89
CA LYS A 96 -12.31 -1.96 10.13
C LYS A 96 -12.59 -3.47 10.34
N PRO A 97 -11.68 -4.23 10.98
CA PRO A 97 -10.37 -3.78 11.47
C PRO A 97 -9.33 -3.66 10.35
N CYS A 98 -8.54 -2.60 10.40
CA CYS A 98 -7.45 -2.34 9.48
C CYS A 98 -6.23 -1.78 10.24
N TYR A 99 -5.04 -1.87 9.64
CA TYR A 99 -3.80 -1.48 10.28
C TYR A 99 -2.82 -0.89 9.27
N ASP A 100 -2.36 0.33 9.53
CA ASP A 100 -1.35 1.03 8.74
C ASP A 100 0.01 0.98 9.44
N THR A 101 0.96 0.27 8.86
CA THR A 101 2.31 0.14 9.44
C THR A 101 3.10 1.45 9.38
N ILE A 102 2.77 2.40 8.48
CA ILE A 102 3.35 3.75 8.52
C ILE A 102 2.89 4.48 9.78
N ALA A 103 1.60 4.48 10.09
CA ALA A 103 1.07 5.12 11.29
C ALA A 103 1.69 4.51 12.56
N ALA A 104 1.78 3.18 12.61
CA ALA A 104 2.44 2.48 13.71
C ALA A 104 3.92 2.90 13.84
N SER A 105 4.65 3.00 12.75
CA SER A 105 6.06 3.43 12.74
C SER A 105 6.23 4.84 13.29
N GLN A 106 5.37 5.76 12.89
CA GLN A 106 5.44 7.16 13.33
C GLN A 106 5.21 7.29 14.84
N LEU A 107 4.25 6.55 15.40
CA LEU A 107 3.98 6.56 16.83
C LEU A 107 5.07 5.84 17.63
N THR A 108 5.71 4.81 17.08
CA THR A 108 6.72 4.01 17.76
C THR A 108 8.11 4.61 17.67
N LEU A 109 8.56 4.92 16.46
CA LEU A 109 9.95 5.33 16.20
C LEU A 109 10.22 6.76 16.61
N LYS A 110 9.28 7.67 16.38
CA LYS A 110 9.43 9.08 16.78
C LYS A 110 9.45 9.27 18.28
N SER A 111 8.89 8.33 19.06
CA SER A 111 8.93 8.35 20.53
C SER A 111 10.25 7.84 21.11
N LYS A 112 11.09 7.14 20.32
CA LYS A 112 12.37 6.57 20.78
C LYS A 112 13.56 7.32 20.19
N TRP A 113 14.44 7.81 21.09
CA TRP A 113 15.65 8.53 20.70
C TRP A 113 16.56 7.75 19.76
N GLU A 114 16.68 6.44 19.95
CA GLU A 114 17.54 5.52 19.20
C GLU A 114 17.16 5.42 17.70
N PHE A 115 15.89 5.68 17.36
CA PHE A 115 15.36 5.57 16.00
C PHE A 115 15.05 6.92 15.34
N ARG A 116 15.42 8.04 15.95
CA ARG A 116 15.23 9.38 15.35
C ARG A 116 15.99 9.56 14.04
N SER A 117 17.03 8.76 13.81
CA SER A 117 17.77 8.72 12.54
C SER A 117 17.01 8.03 11.40
N LEU A 118 15.98 7.22 11.70
CA LEU A 118 15.04 6.70 10.70
C LEU A 118 14.02 7.80 10.39
N ALA A 119 14.47 8.84 9.67
CA ALA A 119 13.62 9.97 9.28
C ALA A 119 12.52 9.57 8.30
N ASP A 120 12.71 8.44 7.60
CA ASP A 120 11.80 7.91 6.60
C ASP A 120 11.02 6.71 7.16
N SER A 121 9.68 6.73 6.96
CA SER A 121 8.77 5.65 7.34
C SER A 121 8.48 4.69 6.18
N GLY A 122 9.24 4.75 5.09
CA GLY A 122 9.06 3.87 3.93
C GLY A 122 9.43 2.41 4.21
N LEU A 123 8.74 1.48 3.55
CA LEU A 123 8.94 0.05 3.74
C LEU A 123 10.39 -0.37 3.50
N LYS A 124 11.01 0.15 2.42
CA LYS A 124 12.41 -0.14 2.04
C LYS A 124 13.43 0.38 3.07
N THR A 125 13.03 1.29 3.95
CA THR A 125 13.85 1.77 5.08
C THR A 125 13.59 0.97 6.35
N LEU A 126 12.30 0.73 6.66
CA LEU A 126 11.91 0.09 7.92
C LEU A 126 12.19 -1.42 7.94
N ALA A 127 11.92 -2.13 6.83
CA ALA A 127 12.09 -3.58 6.81
C ALA A 127 13.54 -4.03 7.00
N PRO A 128 14.57 -3.44 6.34
CA PRO A 128 15.97 -3.75 6.66
C PRO A 128 16.34 -3.44 8.09
N ALA A 129 15.90 -2.29 8.62
CA ALA A 129 16.28 -1.84 9.96
C ALA A 129 15.65 -2.68 11.08
N LEU A 130 14.40 -3.11 10.91
CA LEU A 130 13.63 -3.74 11.98
C LEU A 130 13.46 -5.26 11.79
N CYS A 131 13.44 -5.75 10.55
CA CYS A 131 13.23 -7.16 10.21
C CYS A 131 14.50 -7.80 9.63
N LYS A 132 15.62 -7.07 9.50
CA LYS A 132 16.86 -7.53 8.84
C LYS A 132 16.61 -8.02 7.42
N ALA A 133 15.71 -7.34 6.71
CA ALA A 133 15.32 -7.68 5.35
C ALA A 133 16.40 -7.29 4.33
N GLU A 134 16.51 -8.08 3.28
CA GLU A 134 17.17 -7.68 2.04
C GLU A 134 16.06 -7.34 1.03
N MET A 135 15.76 -6.04 0.87
CA MET A 135 14.72 -5.60 -0.06
C MET A 135 15.34 -5.12 -1.37
N THR A 136 14.74 -5.51 -2.47
CA THR A 136 15.15 -5.07 -3.80
C THR A 136 14.49 -3.74 -4.14
N GLU A 137 15.25 -2.81 -4.70
CA GLU A 137 14.73 -1.53 -5.17
C GLU A 137 13.87 -1.71 -6.43
N PHE A 138 12.81 -0.90 -6.56
CA PHE A 138 11.91 -0.91 -7.71
C PHE A 138 12.66 -0.74 -9.04
N SER A 139 13.59 0.21 -9.10
CA SER A 139 14.41 0.48 -10.28
C SER A 139 15.25 -0.72 -10.73
N THR A 140 15.70 -1.54 -9.79
CA THR A 140 16.48 -2.76 -10.09
C THR A 140 15.63 -3.83 -10.76
N VAL A 141 14.38 -3.99 -10.32
CA VAL A 141 13.47 -5.00 -10.87
C VAL A 141 12.89 -4.56 -12.20
N THR A 142 12.53 -3.29 -12.30
CA THR A 142 11.87 -2.77 -13.51
C THR A 142 12.84 -2.48 -14.65
N ASP A 143 14.10 -2.16 -14.34
CA ASP A 143 15.11 -1.75 -15.33
C ASP A 143 14.59 -0.65 -16.27
N GLY A 144 13.98 0.38 -15.68
CA GLY A 144 13.39 1.52 -16.38
C GLY A 144 12.04 1.28 -17.04
N ARG A 145 11.51 0.04 -17.02
CA ARG A 145 10.17 -0.31 -17.49
C ARG A 145 9.10 0.05 -16.45
N LEU A 146 7.85 0.05 -16.87
CA LEU A 146 6.72 0.09 -15.95
C LEU A 146 6.42 -1.31 -15.41
N PHE A 147 5.80 -1.40 -14.24
CA PHE A 147 5.58 -2.69 -13.60
C PHE A 147 4.69 -3.62 -14.43
N ASP A 148 3.71 -3.08 -15.14
CA ASP A 148 2.83 -3.85 -16.06
C ASP A 148 3.56 -4.43 -17.29
N GLU A 149 4.77 -3.98 -17.58
CA GLU A 149 5.60 -4.51 -18.67
C GLU A 149 6.44 -5.71 -18.23
N LEU A 150 6.54 -5.97 -16.94
CA LEU A 150 7.21 -7.13 -16.40
C LEU A 150 6.36 -8.38 -16.60
N ASN A 151 7.02 -9.53 -16.82
CA ASN A 151 6.33 -10.80 -16.88
C ASN A 151 5.96 -11.26 -15.45
N PRO A 152 4.66 -11.41 -15.14
CA PRO A 152 4.23 -11.81 -13.80
C PRO A 152 4.53 -13.28 -13.45
N GLN A 153 5.05 -14.08 -14.38
CA GLN A 153 5.54 -15.43 -14.10
C GLN A 153 7.03 -15.47 -13.81
N ASP A 154 7.75 -14.36 -13.98
CA ASP A 154 9.17 -14.31 -13.63
C ASP A 154 9.36 -14.29 -12.12
N GLU A 155 10.26 -15.13 -11.63
CA GLU A 155 10.55 -15.26 -10.20
C GLU A 155 10.93 -13.91 -9.57
N GLN A 156 11.68 -13.08 -10.28
CA GLN A 156 12.11 -11.77 -9.80
C GLN A 156 10.92 -10.83 -9.60
N THR A 157 9.95 -10.81 -10.53
CA THR A 157 8.73 -10.01 -10.44
C THR A 157 7.86 -10.45 -9.26
N ILE A 158 7.66 -11.77 -9.14
CA ILE A 158 6.87 -12.36 -8.04
C ILE A 158 7.54 -12.08 -6.69
N ARG A 159 8.84 -12.31 -6.59
CA ARG A 159 9.62 -12.10 -5.35
C ARG A 159 9.55 -10.65 -4.91
N TYR A 160 9.66 -9.70 -5.85
CA TYR A 160 9.56 -8.28 -5.56
C TYR A 160 8.19 -7.92 -4.96
N ALA A 161 7.09 -8.24 -5.67
CA ALA A 161 5.73 -7.93 -5.22
C ALA A 161 5.38 -8.64 -3.90
N CYS A 162 5.79 -9.89 -3.74
CA CYS A 162 5.57 -10.67 -2.52
C CYS A 162 6.35 -10.13 -1.30
N ALA A 163 7.53 -9.56 -1.52
CA ALA A 163 8.34 -9.01 -0.44
C ALA A 163 7.64 -7.85 0.26
N ASP A 164 6.94 -6.99 -0.48
CA ASP A 164 6.29 -5.82 0.10
C ASP A 164 5.15 -6.23 1.04
N SER A 165 4.32 -7.22 0.71
CA SER A 165 3.29 -7.75 1.62
C SER A 165 3.87 -8.58 2.79
N ASP A 166 4.92 -9.40 2.57
CA ASP A 166 5.54 -10.18 3.64
C ASP A 166 6.21 -9.28 4.69
N TYR A 167 6.99 -8.30 4.25
CA TYR A 167 7.63 -7.38 5.20
C TYR A 167 6.64 -6.42 5.86
N THR A 168 5.55 -6.08 5.21
CA THR A 168 4.44 -5.36 5.84
C THR A 168 3.84 -6.17 7.00
N LEU A 169 3.65 -7.49 6.81
CA LEU A 169 3.19 -8.38 7.87
C LEU A 169 4.19 -8.47 9.04
N ARG A 170 5.48 -8.60 8.74
CA ARG A 170 6.53 -8.64 9.77
C ARG A 170 6.60 -7.33 10.56
N LEU A 171 6.48 -6.18 9.90
CA LEU A 171 6.42 -4.89 10.58
C LEU A 171 5.19 -4.80 11.49
N TYR A 172 4.03 -5.29 11.07
CA TYR A 172 2.86 -5.40 11.94
C TYR A 172 3.18 -6.16 13.22
N HIS A 173 3.84 -7.32 13.13
CA HIS A 173 4.20 -8.11 14.31
C HIS A 173 5.22 -7.39 15.20
N VAL A 174 6.25 -6.77 14.61
CA VAL A 174 7.26 -5.99 15.34
C VAL A 174 6.62 -4.84 16.12
N PHE A 175 5.78 -4.03 15.47
CA PHE A 175 5.13 -2.90 16.13
C PHE A 175 4.17 -3.36 17.22
N ASN A 176 3.40 -4.42 17.01
CA ASN A 176 2.50 -4.94 18.03
C ASN A 176 3.25 -5.50 19.25
N GLN A 177 4.36 -6.20 19.06
CA GLN A 177 5.23 -6.61 20.17
C GLN A 177 5.77 -5.41 20.96
N TRP A 178 6.10 -4.31 20.27
CA TRP A 178 6.55 -3.10 20.96
C TRP A 178 5.42 -2.40 21.69
N PHE A 179 4.23 -2.33 21.12
CA PHE A 179 3.06 -1.77 21.79
C PHE A 179 2.72 -2.57 23.04
N ASP A 180 2.66 -3.90 22.94
CA ASP A 180 2.35 -4.76 24.09
C ASP A 180 3.35 -4.57 25.24
N ARG A 181 4.62 -4.42 24.90
CA ARG A 181 5.68 -4.34 25.89
C ARG A 181 5.90 -2.94 26.48
N PHE A 182 5.77 -1.89 25.68
CA PHE A 182 6.22 -0.56 26.07
C PHE A 182 5.16 0.53 25.93
N LEU A 183 4.21 0.39 25.03
CA LEU A 183 3.30 1.46 24.63
C LEU A 183 1.86 0.95 24.38
N PRO A 184 1.23 0.25 25.35
CA PRO A 184 -0.05 -0.44 25.08
C PRO A 184 -1.18 0.50 24.62
N LYS A 185 -1.20 1.75 25.08
CA LYS A 185 -2.18 2.75 24.63
C LYS A 185 -2.00 3.17 23.18
N HIS A 186 -0.80 3.05 22.63
CA HIS A 186 -0.53 3.44 21.24
C HIS A 186 -1.12 2.43 20.26
N ARG A 187 -1.22 1.16 20.64
CA ARG A 187 -1.93 0.15 19.81
C ARG A 187 -3.35 0.61 19.51
N THR A 188 -4.12 1.00 20.54
CA THR A 188 -5.49 1.49 20.36
C THR A 188 -5.55 2.72 19.47
N ILE A 189 -4.56 3.63 19.57
CA ILE A 189 -4.49 4.80 18.69
C ILE A 189 -4.30 4.37 17.24
N VAL A 190 -3.37 3.44 16.97
CA VAL A 190 -3.15 2.93 15.59
C VAL A 190 -4.41 2.25 15.05
N GLU A 191 -5.02 1.35 15.82
CA GLU A 191 -6.13 0.51 15.37
C GLU A 191 -7.44 1.29 15.24
N GLU A 192 -7.73 2.22 16.17
CA GLU A 192 -9.02 2.88 16.28
C GLU A 192 -9.06 4.28 15.66
N VAL A 193 -7.89 4.94 15.51
CA VAL A 193 -7.80 6.32 15.03
C VAL A 193 -6.98 6.41 13.75
N GLU A 194 -5.68 6.10 13.80
CA GLU A 194 -4.77 6.40 12.70
C GLU A 194 -5.05 5.55 11.45
N SER A 195 -5.20 4.24 11.60
CA SER A 195 -5.45 3.35 10.46
C SER A 195 -6.80 3.61 9.79
N PRO A 196 -7.92 3.78 10.53
CA PRO A 196 -9.17 4.22 9.92
C PRO A 196 -9.06 5.60 9.26
N THR A 197 -8.30 6.54 9.86
CA THR A 197 -8.06 7.85 9.26
C THR A 197 -7.32 7.72 7.94
N SER A 198 -6.30 6.85 7.84
CA SER A 198 -5.58 6.57 6.58
C SER A 198 -6.54 6.11 5.48
N VAL A 199 -7.54 5.28 5.79
CA VAL A 199 -8.57 4.86 4.82
C VAL A 199 -9.34 6.08 4.28
N TYR A 200 -9.82 6.95 5.16
CA TYR A 200 -10.56 8.15 4.75
C TYR A 200 -9.67 9.16 4.00
N VAL A 201 -8.40 9.29 4.36
CA VAL A 201 -7.43 10.09 3.61
C VAL A 201 -7.28 9.57 2.18
N GLY A 202 -7.26 8.25 1.98
CA GLY A 202 -7.26 7.65 0.64
C GLY A 202 -8.50 8.04 -0.17
N ILE A 203 -9.70 7.96 0.44
CA ILE A 203 -10.96 8.37 -0.18
C ILE A 203 -10.96 9.88 -0.50
N MET A 204 -10.46 10.71 0.42
CA MET A 204 -10.33 12.16 0.19
C MET A 204 -9.37 12.47 -0.96
N LYS A 205 -8.24 11.76 -1.05
CA LYS A 205 -7.29 11.89 -2.19
C LYS A 205 -7.95 11.53 -3.51
N TYR A 206 -8.77 10.49 -3.55
CA TYR A 206 -9.51 10.12 -4.75
C TYR A 206 -10.54 11.18 -5.14
N ASN A 207 -11.34 11.67 -4.19
CA ASN A 207 -12.38 12.68 -4.47
C ASN A 207 -11.79 14.05 -4.85
N GLY A 208 -10.60 14.37 -4.34
CA GLY A 208 -9.95 15.64 -4.56
C GLY A 208 -10.67 16.81 -3.87
N ILE A 209 -10.30 18.03 -4.29
CA ILE A 209 -10.86 19.29 -3.79
C ILE A 209 -11.36 20.10 -4.98
N LEU A 210 -12.60 20.61 -4.90
CA LEU A 210 -13.11 21.55 -5.90
C LEU A 210 -12.39 22.89 -5.77
N VAL A 211 -11.74 23.30 -6.85
CA VAL A 211 -11.00 24.57 -6.92
C VAL A 211 -11.67 25.49 -7.93
N ASP A 212 -12.01 26.73 -7.51
CA ASP A 212 -12.42 27.79 -8.42
C ASP A 212 -11.21 28.35 -9.18
N ARG A 213 -10.98 27.77 -10.36
CA ARG A 213 -9.86 28.16 -11.24
C ARG A 213 -9.92 29.63 -11.63
N SER A 214 -11.12 30.19 -11.81
CA SER A 214 -11.30 31.58 -12.21
C SER A 214 -10.87 32.53 -11.10
N ALA A 215 -11.26 32.24 -9.86
CA ALA A 215 -10.85 33.01 -8.70
C ALA A 215 -9.31 32.91 -8.47
N MET A 216 -8.72 31.73 -8.64
CA MET A 216 -7.27 31.57 -8.52
C MET A 216 -6.49 32.36 -9.57
N LEU A 217 -6.91 32.33 -10.84
CA LEU A 217 -6.23 33.08 -11.90
C LEU A 217 -6.35 34.62 -11.70
N LYS A 218 -7.49 35.11 -11.21
CA LYS A 218 -7.62 36.52 -10.82
C LYS A 218 -6.64 36.89 -9.72
N LYS A 219 -6.55 36.06 -8.68
CA LYS A 219 -5.64 36.29 -7.55
C LYS A 219 -4.18 36.26 -7.93
N GLN A 220 -3.80 35.44 -8.92
CA GLN A 220 -2.43 35.38 -9.44
C GLN A 220 -2.05 36.61 -10.25
N ALA A 221 -3.02 37.31 -10.85
CA ALA A 221 -2.79 38.51 -11.65
C ALA A 221 -2.73 39.83 -10.82
N GLU A 222 -3.12 39.79 -9.56
CA GLU A 222 -2.97 40.84 -8.55
C GLU A 222 -1.56 40.84 -7.94
#